data_ba46b8c14430c9783b11bab1c19e0aa5
#
_entry.id   ba46b8c14430c9783b11bab1c19e0aa5
#
_cell.length_a   1.000
_cell.length_b   1.000
_cell.length_c   1.000
_cell.angle_alpha   90.00
_cell.angle_beta   90.00
_cell.angle_gamma   90.00
#
_symmetry.space_group_name_H-M   'P 1'
#
loop_
_entity.id
_entity.type
_entity.pdbx_description
1 polymer ?
#
loop_
_entity_poly.entity_id
_entity_poly.type
_entity_poly.pdbx_seq_one_letter_code
_entity_poly.pdbx_strand_id
1 'polypeptide(L)'
;MASTGRELVWQTLRLETPVRAPRQLWYLPWAEIHYPRELRTIQEQYPPDIVSAPGFHREPLPSHGCPTDLGTYIDEFGCEFINIQEGVIGEVKHPQIKDWDRDADTVRFPEEHLTIDRDKINAWCEGKDTFILAGC
;
A
#
# COMPACT_ATOMS: atom_id res chain seq x y z
N MET A 1 13.52 -26.72 12.72
CA MET A 1 13.21 -26.02 11.45
C MET A 1 13.22 -24.53 11.74
N ALA A 2 13.66 -23.68 10.79
CA ALA A 2 13.56 -22.24 10.97
C ALA A 2 12.08 -21.82 10.89
N SER A 3 11.63 -20.90 11.76
CA SER A 3 10.27 -20.38 11.72
C SER A 3 10.05 -19.58 10.45
N THR A 4 8.90 -19.74 9.82
CA THR A 4 8.46 -18.93 8.68
C THR A 4 8.13 -17.50 9.11
N GLY A 5 8.08 -16.54 8.18
CA GLY A 5 7.67 -15.18 8.48
C GLY A 5 6.29 -15.12 9.12
N ARG A 6 5.35 -15.93 8.61
CA ARG A 6 4.00 -16.06 9.17
C ARG A 6 4.00 -16.55 10.61
N GLU A 7 4.79 -17.56 10.92
CA GLU A 7 4.90 -18.10 12.28
C GLU A 7 5.48 -17.08 13.26
N LEU A 8 6.52 -16.35 12.85
CA LEU A 8 7.13 -15.29 13.67
C LEU A 8 6.12 -14.21 14.04
N VAL A 9 5.29 -13.79 13.09
CA VAL A 9 4.25 -12.78 13.33
C VAL A 9 3.18 -13.33 14.28
N TRP A 10 2.71 -14.57 14.07
CA TRP A 10 1.73 -15.17 14.96
C TRP A 10 2.23 -15.36 16.39
N GLN A 11 3.49 -15.80 16.57
CA GLN A 11 4.12 -15.90 17.89
C GLN A 11 4.15 -14.53 18.59
N THR A 12 4.52 -13.48 17.85
CA THR A 12 4.55 -12.11 18.38
C THR A 12 3.15 -11.64 18.81
N LEU A 13 2.13 -11.84 17.97
CA LEU A 13 0.75 -11.45 18.27
C LEU A 13 0.14 -12.20 19.46
N ARG A 14 0.60 -13.43 19.70
CA ARG A 14 0.20 -14.25 20.87
C ARG A 14 1.02 -13.99 22.11
N LEU A 15 1.92 -12.99 22.08
CA LEU A 15 2.86 -12.68 23.17
C LEU A 15 3.79 -13.85 23.54
N GLU A 16 4.06 -14.73 22.59
CA GLU A 16 5.08 -15.75 22.67
C GLU A 16 6.45 -15.12 22.38
N THR A 17 7.55 -15.85 22.68
CA THR A 17 8.90 -15.36 22.41
C THR A 17 9.43 -15.92 21.09
N PRO A 18 9.30 -15.19 19.96
CA PRO A 18 9.89 -15.63 18.70
C PRO A 18 11.42 -15.54 18.75
N VAL A 19 12.09 -16.31 17.90
CA VAL A 19 13.57 -16.31 17.81
C VAL A 19 14.16 -14.96 17.41
N ARG A 20 13.36 -14.10 16.78
CA ARG A 20 13.64 -12.70 16.45
C ARG A 20 12.34 -11.94 16.20
N ALA A 21 12.41 -10.61 16.22
CA ALA A 21 11.28 -9.78 15.80
C ALA A 21 10.96 -9.99 14.30
N PRO A 22 9.66 -10.02 13.92
CA PRO A 22 9.25 -9.96 12.53
C PRO A 22 9.74 -8.69 11.85
N ARG A 23 10.01 -8.77 10.54
CA ARG A 23 10.54 -7.68 9.74
C ARG A 23 9.53 -7.23 8.70
N GLN A 24 9.38 -5.90 8.60
CA GLN A 24 8.70 -5.25 7.49
C GLN A 24 9.51 -4.00 7.12
N LEU A 25 9.94 -3.90 5.88
CA LEU A 25 10.57 -2.69 5.37
C LEU A 25 9.51 -1.85 4.68
N TRP A 26 9.24 -0.68 5.24
CA TRP A 26 8.44 0.35 4.58
C TRP A 26 9.34 1.44 4.05
N TYR A 27 9.14 1.85 2.81
CA TYR A 27 9.91 2.90 2.16
C TYR A 27 9.05 3.64 1.15
N LEU A 28 9.46 4.85 0.80
CA LEU A 28 8.84 5.64 -0.26
C LEU A 28 9.42 5.24 -1.63
N PRO A 29 8.67 5.34 -2.73
CA PRO A 29 9.20 5.19 -4.09
C PRO A 29 10.43 6.07 -4.36
N TRP A 30 10.55 7.19 -3.68
CA TRP A 30 11.76 8.03 -3.69
C TRP A 30 13.04 7.22 -3.39
N ALA A 31 12.98 6.29 -2.46
CA ALA A 31 14.15 5.45 -2.14
C ALA A 31 14.51 4.48 -3.26
N GLU A 32 13.52 3.98 -4.01
CA GLU A 32 13.76 3.14 -5.20
C GLU A 32 14.44 3.93 -6.33
N ILE A 33 14.08 5.20 -6.48
CA ILE A 33 14.63 6.10 -7.51
C ILE A 33 16.08 6.48 -7.17
N HIS A 34 16.34 6.86 -5.92
CA HIS A 34 17.64 7.44 -5.54
C HIS A 34 18.65 6.43 -4.98
N TYR A 35 18.19 5.32 -4.39
CA TYR A 35 19.02 4.32 -3.71
C TYR A 35 18.66 2.86 -4.10
N PRO A 36 18.50 2.55 -5.39
CA PRO A 36 18.00 1.24 -5.83
C PRO A 36 18.92 0.08 -5.46
N ARG A 37 20.24 0.32 -5.41
CA ARG A 37 21.22 -0.73 -5.08
C ARG A 37 21.24 -1.03 -3.59
N GLU A 38 21.28 0.01 -2.77
CA GLU A 38 21.27 -0.07 -1.31
C GLU A 38 19.98 -0.72 -0.82
N LEU A 39 18.85 -0.30 -1.36
CA LEU A 39 17.54 -0.86 -1.05
C LEU A 39 17.49 -2.36 -1.38
N ARG A 40 17.95 -2.76 -2.56
CA ARG A 40 18.04 -4.17 -2.95
C ARG A 40 18.92 -4.97 -2.00
N THR A 41 20.09 -4.44 -1.64
CA THR A 41 20.99 -5.10 -0.68
C THR A 41 20.33 -5.33 0.67
N ILE A 42 19.59 -4.34 1.17
CA ILE A 42 18.84 -4.45 2.43
C ILE A 42 17.74 -5.54 2.31
N GLN A 43 16.98 -5.53 1.22
CA GLN A 43 15.91 -6.49 1.00
C GLN A 43 16.43 -7.94 0.87
N GLU A 44 17.59 -8.13 0.25
CA GLU A 44 18.22 -9.44 0.13
C GLU A 44 18.78 -9.95 1.47
N GLN A 45 19.42 -9.07 2.26
CA GLN A 45 19.96 -9.43 3.58
C GLN A 45 18.88 -9.61 4.64
N TYR A 46 17.78 -8.89 4.53
CA TYR A 46 16.70 -8.84 5.52
C TYR A 46 15.34 -9.02 4.85
N PRO A 47 15.07 -10.21 4.27
CA PRO A 47 13.78 -10.45 3.60
C PRO A 47 12.61 -10.19 4.55
N PRO A 48 11.50 -9.64 4.05
CA PRO A 48 10.35 -9.31 4.87
C PRO A 48 9.60 -10.55 5.33
N ASP A 49 9.15 -10.53 6.58
CA ASP A 49 8.22 -11.52 7.14
C ASP A 49 6.77 -11.12 6.90
N ILE A 50 6.53 -9.81 6.66
CA ILE A 50 5.22 -9.21 6.44
C ILE A 50 5.23 -8.56 5.05
N VAL A 51 4.23 -8.89 4.24
CA VAL A 51 4.04 -8.34 2.90
C VAL A 51 2.62 -7.82 2.75
N SER A 52 2.43 -6.75 1.97
CA SER A 52 1.12 -6.24 1.64
C SER A 52 0.58 -6.93 0.40
N ALA A 53 -0.71 -7.29 0.42
CA ALA A 53 -1.38 -7.75 -0.78
C ALA A 53 -1.59 -6.58 -1.75
N PRO A 54 -1.43 -6.77 -3.07
CA PRO A 54 -1.87 -5.78 -4.04
C PRO A 54 -3.38 -5.54 -3.94
N GLY A 55 -3.84 -4.36 -4.37
CA GLY A 55 -5.26 -4.09 -4.52
C GLY A 55 -5.81 -4.83 -5.76
N PHE A 56 -6.39 -5.99 -5.59
CA PHE A 56 -6.96 -6.78 -6.68
C PHE A 56 -8.35 -6.28 -7.08
N HIS A 57 -8.47 -5.03 -7.48
CA HIS A 57 -9.70 -4.49 -8.03
C HIS A 57 -10.07 -5.20 -9.34
N ARG A 58 -11.37 -5.42 -9.59
CA ARG A 58 -11.84 -6.01 -10.84
C ARG A 58 -11.66 -5.06 -12.00
N GLU A 59 -11.92 -3.79 -11.75
CA GLU A 59 -11.76 -2.71 -12.72
C GLU A 59 -10.72 -1.71 -12.20
N PRO A 60 -9.96 -1.05 -13.08
CA PRO A 60 -9.05 0.02 -12.68
C PRO A 60 -9.82 1.15 -11.98
N LEU A 61 -9.23 1.71 -10.92
CA LEU A 61 -9.77 2.90 -10.28
C LEU A 61 -9.67 4.10 -11.23
N PRO A 62 -10.65 5.01 -11.26
CA PRO A 62 -10.69 6.15 -12.17
C PRO A 62 -9.79 7.28 -11.69
N SER A 63 -8.48 7.04 -11.66
CA SER A 63 -7.47 8.05 -11.33
C SER A 63 -6.79 8.57 -12.60
N HIS A 64 -6.21 9.78 -12.52
CA HIS A 64 -5.45 10.39 -13.61
C HIS A 64 -4.03 10.77 -13.14
N GLY A 65 -3.02 10.33 -13.89
CA GLY A 65 -1.62 10.51 -13.55
C GLY A 65 -1.12 9.44 -12.59
N CYS A 66 0.06 9.68 -12.01
CA CYS A 66 0.69 8.81 -11.02
C CYS A 66 0.87 9.59 -9.71
N PRO A 67 0.51 9.03 -8.56
CA PRO A 67 0.57 9.76 -7.28
C PRO A 67 1.98 10.16 -6.86
N THR A 68 3.00 9.58 -7.46
CA THR A 68 4.42 9.80 -7.11
C THR A 68 5.23 10.50 -8.20
N ASP A 69 4.63 10.81 -9.36
CA ASP A 69 5.28 11.59 -10.41
C ASP A 69 5.18 13.09 -10.14
N LEU A 70 6.09 13.86 -10.70
CA LEU A 70 6.01 15.32 -10.64
C LEU A 70 4.77 15.84 -11.38
N GLY A 71 4.09 16.80 -10.79
CA GLY A 71 2.94 17.47 -11.41
C GLY A 71 1.62 17.17 -10.72
N THR A 72 0.56 17.00 -11.50
CA THR A 72 -0.80 16.83 -11.00
C THR A 72 -1.20 15.36 -11.05
N TYR A 73 -1.76 14.88 -9.94
CA TYR A 73 -2.44 13.60 -9.83
C TYR A 73 -3.89 13.84 -9.35
N ILE A 74 -4.85 13.13 -9.93
CA ILE A 74 -6.24 13.13 -9.50
C ILE A 74 -6.58 11.72 -9.04
N ASP A 75 -6.98 11.59 -7.77
CA ASP A 75 -7.34 10.30 -7.19
C ASP A 75 -8.72 9.81 -7.65
N GLU A 76 -9.08 8.61 -7.24
CA GLU A 76 -10.37 7.97 -7.55
C GLU A 76 -11.59 8.70 -6.96
N PHE A 77 -11.38 9.60 -6.00
CA PHE A 77 -12.42 10.47 -5.43
C PHE A 77 -12.50 11.81 -6.15
N GLY A 78 -11.59 12.11 -7.09
CA GLY A 78 -11.50 13.37 -7.82
C GLY A 78 -10.76 14.46 -7.06
N CYS A 79 -10.04 14.15 -5.98
CA CYS A 79 -9.17 15.10 -5.30
C CYS A 79 -7.91 15.36 -6.12
N GLU A 80 -7.57 16.62 -6.31
CA GLU A 80 -6.38 17.03 -7.05
C GLU A 80 -5.19 17.21 -6.09
N PHE A 81 -4.12 16.47 -6.37
CA PHE A 81 -2.84 16.56 -5.68
C PHE A 81 -1.82 17.28 -6.56
N ILE A 82 -1.00 18.11 -5.96
CA ILE A 82 0.16 18.72 -6.61
C ILE A 82 1.42 18.13 -5.99
N ASN A 83 2.22 17.48 -6.83
CA ASN A 83 3.46 16.83 -6.44
C ASN A 83 4.67 17.63 -6.96
N ILE A 84 5.51 18.09 -6.05
CA ILE A 84 6.73 18.85 -6.34
C ILE A 84 8.01 18.03 -6.19
N GLN A 85 7.90 16.78 -5.74
CA GLN A 85 9.04 15.88 -5.54
C GLN A 85 8.70 14.47 -6.02
N GLU A 86 9.44 13.98 -7.00
CA GLU A 86 9.30 12.62 -7.53
C GLU A 86 9.51 11.56 -6.44
N GLY A 87 8.70 10.52 -6.47
CA GLY A 87 8.75 9.41 -5.52
C GLY A 87 8.06 9.65 -4.17
N VAL A 88 7.42 10.81 -4.01
CA VAL A 88 6.64 11.20 -2.81
C VAL A 88 5.24 11.59 -3.26
N ILE A 89 4.22 11.26 -2.47
CA ILE A 89 2.85 11.72 -2.74
C ILE A 89 2.76 13.22 -2.45
N GLY A 90 2.11 13.96 -3.36
CA GLY A 90 1.92 15.40 -3.25
C GLY A 90 0.88 15.81 -2.21
N GLU A 91 0.65 17.13 -2.11
CA GLU A 91 -0.42 17.71 -1.28
C GLU A 91 -1.73 17.81 -2.04
N VAL A 92 -2.84 17.52 -1.37
CA VAL A 92 -4.19 17.82 -1.87
C VAL A 92 -4.38 19.34 -1.94
N LYS A 93 -4.55 19.87 -3.15
CA LYS A 93 -4.85 21.30 -3.36
C LYS A 93 -6.33 21.56 -3.60
N HIS A 94 -7.01 20.60 -4.21
CA HIS A 94 -8.44 20.69 -4.49
C HIS A 94 -9.17 19.46 -3.92
N PRO A 95 -9.49 19.45 -2.59
CA PRO A 95 -10.29 18.39 -1.99
C PRO A 95 -11.75 18.51 -2.46
N GLN A 96 -12.47 17.38 -2.43
CA GLN A 96 -13.91 17.35 -2.77
C GLN A 96 -14.75 18.18 -1.79
N ILE A 97 -14.43 18.13 -0.51
CA ILE A 97 -15.11 18.90 0.53
C ILE A 97 -14.25 20.10 0.90
N LYS A 98 -14.73 21.31 0.58
CA LYS A 98 -14.13 22.57 1.01
C LYS A 98 -14.92 23.24 2.13
N ASP A 99 -16.21 22.97 2.16
CA ASP A 99 -17.17 23.50 3.14
C ASP A 99 -18.13 22.38 3.50
N TRP A 100 -18.12 21.93 4.76
CA TRP A 100 -18.92 20.81 5.21
C TRP A 100 -20.43 21.06 5.13
N ASP A 101 -20.87 22.28 5.38
CA ASP A 101 -22.30 22.63 5.34
C ASP A 101 -22.86 22.65 3.91
N ARG A 102 -22.01 22.87 2.92
CA ARG A 102 -22.40 22.95 1.51
C ARG A 102 -22.08 21.70 0.70
N ASP A 103 -20.89 21.12 0.93
CA ASP A 103 -20.32 20.13 0.02
C ASP A 103 -20.51 18.69 0.52
N ALA A 104 -20.83 18.46 1.80
CA ALA A 104 -20.92 17.11 2.39
C ALA A 104 -21.92 16.21 1.65
N ASP A 105 -23.08 16.74 1.28
CA ASP A 105 -24.13 15.99 0.58
C ASP A 105 -23.81 15.72 -0.90
N THR A 106 -22.76 16.34 -1.44
CA THR A 106 -22.33 16.13 -2.83
C THR A 106 -21.35 14.98 -2.96
N VAL A 107 -20.74 14.54 -1.86
CA VAL A 107 -19.78 13.45 -1.87
C VAL A 107 -20.50 12.10 -1.85
N ARG A 108 -20.30 11.34 -2.90
CA ARG A 108 -20.82 9.98 -3.01
C ARG A 108 -19.73 8.99 -2.60
N PHE A 109 -20.12 8.03 -1.75
CA PHE A 109 -19.22 6.91 -1.44
C PHE A 109 -19.13 5.97 -2.67
N PRO A 110 -17.93 5.68 -3.19
CA PRO A 110 -17.75 4.93 -4.43
C PRO A 110 -17.82 3.40 -4.19
N GLU A 111 -19.00 2.86 -3.88
CA GLU A 111 -19.19 1.43 -3.63
C GLU A 111 -18.72 0.55 -4.78
N GLU A 112 -18.81 1.05 -6.02
CA GLU A 112 -18.36 0.38 -7.24
C GLU A 112 -16.85 0.10 -7.23
N HIS A 113 -16.06 0.84 -6.47
CA HIS A 113 -14.61 0.63 -6.34
C HIS A 113 -14.25 -0.43 -5.32
N LEU A 114 -15.19 -0.87 -4.49
CA LEU A 114 -14.98 -1.93 -3.50
C LEU A 114 -15.02 -3.34 -4.08
N THR A 115 -15.10 -3.48 -5.40
CA THR A 115 -15.12 -4.78 -6.07
C THR A 115 -13.73 -5.37 -6.15
N ILE A 116 -13.51 -6.53 -5.54
CA ILE A 116 -12.24 -7.24 -5.54
C ILE A 116 -12.36 -8.59 -6.27
N ASP A 117 -11.26 -9.02 -6.87
CA ASP A 117 -11.11 -10.32 -7.49
C ASP A 117 -10.58 -11.34 -6.47
N ARG A 118 -11.50 -12.08 -5.84
CA ARG A 118 -11.17 -13.04 -4.79
C ARG A 118 -10.28 -14.18 -5.28
N ASP A 119 -10.46 -14.61 -6.52
CA ASP A 119 -9.70 -15.74 -7.07
C ASP A 119 -8.25 -15.32 -7.29
N LYS A 120 -8.02 -14.12 -7.79
CA LYS A 120 -6.66 -13.56 -7.91
C LYS A 120 -6.00 -13.38 -6.54
N ILE A 121 -6.74 -12.89 -5.53
CA ILE A 121 -6.20 -12.75 -4.16
C ILE A 121 -5.79 -14.12 -3.62
N ASN A 122 -6.66 -15.11 -3.70
CA ASN A 122 -6.41 -16.45 -3.19
C ASN A 122 -5.19 -17.07 -3.88
N ALA A 123 -5.13 -17.01 -5.20
CA ALA A 123 -4.00 -17.51 -5.98
C ALA A 123 -2.68 -16.78 -5.63
N TRP A 124 -2.73 -15.47 -5.37
CA TRP A 124 -1.55 -14.71 -4.96
C TRP A 124 -1.08 -15.06 -3.54
N CYS A 125 -2.00 -15.39 -2.64
CA CYS A 125 -1.69 -15.80 -1.26
C CYS A 125 -1.16 -17.23 -1.17
N GLU A 126 -1.50 -18.08 -2.15
CA GLU A 126 -1.16 -19.50 -2.14
C GLU A 126 0.37 -19.71 -2.12
N GLY A 127 0.83 -20.63 -1.28
CA GLY A 127 2.24 -21.00 -1.16
C GLY A 127 3.16 -19.94 -0.51
N LYS A 128 2.65 -18.83 -0.01
CA LYS A 128 3.47 -17.82 0.68
C LYS A 128 3.63 -18.16 2.16
N ASP A 129 4.86 -18.15 2.65
CA ASP A 129 5.22 -18.35 4.05
C ASP A 129 5.34 -17.03 4.83
N THR A 130 5.11 -15.90 4.19
CA THR A 130 5.06 -14.58 4.81
C THR A 130 3.68 -14.31 5.42
N PHE A 131 3.61 -13.41 6.38
CA PHE A 131 2.35 -12.85 6.87
C PHE A 131 1.84 -11.82 5.87
N ILE A 132 0.57 -11.93 5.47
CA ILE A 132 -0.01 -11.08 4.44
C ILE A 132 -0.93 -10.06 5.11
N LEU A 133 -0.68 -8.78 4.84
CA LEU A 133 -1.58 -7.69 5.19
C LEU A 133 -2.44 -7.35 3.97
N ALA A 134 -3.76 -7.34 4.18
CA ALA A 134 -4.67 -6.70 3.24
C ALA A 134 -4.72 -5.21 3.58
N GLY A 135 -4.49 -4.35 2.59
CA GLY A 135 -4.77 -2.93 2.70
C GLY A 135 -6.28 -2.68 2.63
N CYS A 136 -6.74 -1.64 3.30
CA CYS A 136 -8.05 -1.04 3.09
C CYS A 136 -7.89 0.26 2.31
#